data_5deb9fc6fea0952ef4bbeb87af2c45c9
#
_entry.id   5deb9fc6fea0952ef4bbeb87af2c45c9
#
_cell.length_a   1.000
_cell.length_b   1.000
_cell.length_c   1.000
_cell.angle_alpha   90.00
_cell.angle_beta   90.00
_cell.angle_gamma   90.00
#
_symmetry.space_group_name_H-M   'P 1'
#
loop_
_entity.id
_entity.type
_entity.pdbx_description
1 polymer ?
#
loop_
_entity_poly.entity_id
_entity_poly.type
_entity_poly.pdbx_seq_one_letter_code
_entity_poly.pdbx_strand_id
1 'polypeptide(L)'
;MRYAGPERCSGDGQVRAAGDRYSTVIWLLGGNLLVRSAGFGYPFLAYHVAGRGHGAGAVGAVVAAYGLGWAVGQLLCGWLVDRVGARVTLVSTMLVAAAVLVLMAGLHTVPGLLVGAMIAGLVCDAPRPVLGAVIAELVADPQRRAQLDGWRYGWVLNIGAAITGGVGGVVAGWLDTPVLYWINGIGCAIFAGLAGRCIPADVCRRTESGLRACTAMSKVGYRQALSDKRLVLLAVSGLATLTTLMGFFAAVPMLMSASGLGVAAYGWVQLINALAVVAVTPLLTPWLSKQLALGPRPDILAGAGVWVTLCMAAAGLARTTVGFSVAAAACSPGEIAWFVVAAGIVHRIAPPAHGGRYHGIWSMAVAASSVAAPILAAFNLANGGRLVLAATTVTVGFFGAALCLPLARVLAAASCGPLSSKEPSRDSYQ
;
A
#
# COMPACT_ATOMS: atom_id res chain seq x y z
N MET A 1 17.09 -5.46 61.21
CA MET A 1 16.56 -6.04 59.99
C MET A 1 15.48 -5.11 59.48
N ARG A 2 15.78 -4.31 58.41
CA ARG A 2 14.78 -3.44 57.74
C ARG A 2 14.24 -4.20 56.53
N TYR A 3 12.95 -4.50 56.57
CA TYR A 3 12.23 -5.03 55.41
C TYR A 3 12.21 -3.96 54.30
N ALA A 4 12.87 -4.22 53.18
CA ALA A 4 12.70 -3.49 51.97
C ALA A 4 11.36 -3.95 51.34
N GLY A 5 10.42 -3.01 51.21
CA GLY A 5 9.14 -3.25 50.53
C GLY A 5 9.36 -3.45 49.02
N PRO A 6 8.48 -4.21 48.33
CA PRO A 6 8.62 -4.44 46.90
C PRO A 6 8.45 -3.11 46.15
N GLU A 7 9.45 -2.80 45.34
CA GLU A 7 9.46 -1.65 44.43
C GLU A 7 8.23 -1.67 43.51
N ARG A 8 7.43 -0.61 43.61
CA ARG A 8 6.38 -0.31 42.61
C ARG A 8 7.04 0.20 41.34
N CYS A 9 7.74 -0.67 40.64
CA CYS A 9 8.21 -0.40 39.28
C CYS A 9 7.35 -1.21 38.34
N SER A 10 6.47 -0.54 37.57
CA SER A 10 6.31 -0.89 36.16
C SER A 10 5.10 -0.28 35.45
N GLY A 11 4.08 0.24 36.10
CA GLY A 11 2.90 0.79 35.41
C GLY A 11 3.21 2.02 34.55
N ASP A 12 3.88 3.01 35.10
CA ASP A 12 4.18 4.27 34.41
C ASP A 12 5.18 4.14 33.26
N GLY A 13 6.16 3.24 33.40
CA GLY A 13 7.14 2.99 32.34
C GLY A 13 6.54 2.30 31.11
N GLN A 14 5.63 1.36 31.33
CA GLN A 14 4.93 0.68 30.24
C GLN A 14 3.93 1.59 29.53
N VAL A 15 3.23 2.45 30.23
CA VAL A 15 2.29 3.42 29.66
C VAL A 15 3.03 4.47 28.84
N ARG A 16 4.16 4.99 29.33
CA ARG A 16 5.02 5.91 28.57
C ARG A 16 5.61 5.26 27.32
N ALA A 17 6.16 4.06 27.42
CA ALA A 17 6.69 3.33 26.27
C ALA A 17 5.63 3.01 25.22
N ALA A 18 4.38 2.72 25.62
CA ALA A 18 3.26 2.54 24.69
C ALA A 18 2.84 3.86 24.02
N GLY A 19 2.84 4.96 24.77
CA GLY A 19 2.59 6.31 24.24
C GLY A 19 3.62 6.73 23.20
N ASP A 20 4.90 6.49 23.45
CA ASP A 20 6.00 6.81 22.56
C ASP A 20 5.95 6.01 21.24
N ARG A 21 5.57 4.73 21.32
CA ARG A 21 5.39 3.86 20.15
C ARG A 21 4.25 4.32 19.25
N TYR A 22 3.12 4.69 19.85
CA TYR A 22 1.98 5.22 19.09
C TYR A 22 2.30 6.57 18.46
N SER A 23 2.95 7.47 19.19
CA SER A 23 3.44 8.76 18.69
C SER A 23 4.37 8.57 17.48
N THR A 24 5.28 7.60 17.53
CA THR A 24 6.16 7.26 16.39
C THR A 24 5.35 6.95 15.14
N VAL A 25 4.30 6.13 15.22
CA VAL A 25 3.47 5.76 14.07
C VAL A 25 2.74 6.99 13.51
N ILE A 26 2.21 7.86 14.38
CA ILE A 26 1.53 9.10 13.95
C ILE A 26 2.50 10.02 13.18
N TRP A 27 3.71 10.23 13.69
CA TRP A 27 4.74 11.01 13.00
C TRP A 27 5.11 10.41 11.65
N LEU A 28 5.19 9.07 11.55
CA LEU A 28 5.45 8.39 10.29
C LEU A 28 4.30 8.52 9.29
N LEU A 29 3.06 8.49 9.76
CA LEU A 29 1.89 8.76 8.91
C LEU A 29 1.89 10.20 8.40
N GLY A 30 2.25 11.17 9.25
CA GLY A 30 2.43 12.57 8.85
C GLY A 30 3.53 12.74 7.80
N GLY A 31 4.68 12.11 8.00
CA GLY A 31 5.76 12.09 7.01
C GLY A 31 5.38 11.39 5.70
N ASN A 32 4.61 10.31 5.78
CA ASN A 32 4.07 9.64 4.59
C ASN A 32 3.06 10.53 3.84
N LEU A 33 2.21 11.29 4.56
CA LEU A 33 1.33 12.27 3.96
C LEU A 33 2.12 13.36 3.21
N LEU A 34 3.20 13.86 3.81
CA LEU A 34 4.10 14.83 3.18
C LEU A 34 4.66 14.29 1.85
N VAL A 35 5.22 13.08 1.87
CA VAL A 35 5.78 12.46 0.65
C VAL A 35 4.71 12.20 -0.39
N ARG A 36 3.51 11.79 0.02
CA ARG A 36 2.37 11.58 -0.89
C ARG A 36 1.88 12.90 -1.50
N SER A 37 1.81 13.96 -0.71
CA SER A 37 1.42 15.30 -1.17
C SER A 37 2.46 15.94 -2.10
N ALA A 38 3.74 15.63 -1.88
CA ALA A 38 4.85 16.04 -2.74
C ALA A 38 5.12 15.05 -3.89
N GLY A 39 4.36 13.97 -4.01
CA GLY A 39 4.61 12.82 -4.87
C GLY A 39 4.37 13.04 -6.36
N PHE A 40 4.79 14.17 -6.89
CA PHE A 40 4.56 14.58 -8.27
C PHE A 40 5.32 13.76 -9.33
N GLY A 41 6.42 13.10 -8.95
CA GLY A 41 7.34 12.46 -9.90
C GLY A 41 6.65 11.45 -10.83
N TYR A 42 5.84 10.55 -10.29
CA TYR A 42 5.15 9.53 -11.11
C TYR A 42 3.97 10.07 -11.93
N PRO A 43 3.01 10.83 -11.35
CA PRO A 43 1.88 11.35 -12.13
C PRO A 43 2.28 12.25 -13.28
N PHE A 44 3.37 12.99 -13.16
CA PHE A 44 3.86 13.91 -14.17
C PHE A 44 5.02 13.38 -15.02
N LEU A 45 5.40 12.10 -14.84
CA LEU A 45 6.53 11.47 -15.55
C LEU A 45 6.35 11.52 -17.07
N ALA A 46 5.17 11.18 -17.56
CA ALA A 46 4.87 11.21 -18.99
C ALA A 46 5.01 12.63 -19.57
N TYR A 47 4.50 13.63 -18.86
CA TYR A 47 4.62 15.04 -19.27
C TYR A 47 6.06 15.52 -19.22
N HIS A 48 6.83 15.11 -18.22
CA HIS A 48 8.25 15.45 -18.10
C HIS A 48 9.07 14.92 -19.27
N VAL A 49 8.88 13.63 -19.63
CA VAL A 49 9.58 13.00 -20.76
C VAL A 49 9.15 13.62 -22.10
N ALA A 50 7.85 13.85 -22.30
CA ALA A 50 7.34 14.50 -23.50
C ALA A 50 7.83 15.94 -23.65
N GLY A 51 7.90 16.70 -22.53
CA GLY A 51 8.44 18.07 -22.51
C GLY A 51 9.95 18.16 -22.85
N ARG A 52 10.69 17.03 -22.79
CA ARG A 52 12.07 16.91 -23.28
C ARG A 52 12.18 16.62 -24.79
N GLY A 53 11.04 16.63 -25.52
CA GLY A 53 11.00 16.38 -26.96
C GLY A 53 11.00 14.90 -27.34
N HIS A 54 10.79 13.98 -26.40
CA HIS A 54 10.77 12.54 -26.69
C HIS A 54 9.40 12.07 -27.18
N GLY A 55 9.38 11.21 -28.17
CA GLY A 55 8.14 10.63 -28.72
C GLY A 55 7.43 9.64 -27.80
N ALA A 56 6.19 9.31 -28.14
CA ALA A 56 5.31 8.46 -27.31
C ALA A 56 5.91 7.11 -26.93
N GLY A 57 6.72 6.50 -27.80
CA GLY A 57 7.41 5.23 -27.49
C GLY A 57 8.40 5.36 -26.32
N ALA A 58 9.21 6.43 -26.29
CA ALA A 58 10.13 6.70 -25.21
C ALA A 58 9.38 7.03 -23.90
N VAL A 59 8.31 7.82 -23.98
CA VAL A 59 7.42 8.11 -22.83
C VAL A 59 6.88 6.82 -22.24
N GLY A 60 6.32 5.94 -23.07
CA GLY A 60 5.79 4.65 -22.62
C GLY A 60 6.85 3.76 -21.99
N ALA A 61 8.04 3.68 -22.59
CA ALA A 61 9.15 2.88 -22.05
C ALA A 61 9.62 3.39 -20.66
N VAL A 62 9.73 4.71 -20.49
CA VAL A 62 10.15 5.32 -19.21
C VAL A 62 9.10 5.09 -18.11
N VAL A 63 7.81 5.25 -18.41
CA VAL A 63 6.72 4.97 -17.47
C VAL A 63 6.68 3.48 -17.12
N ALA A 64 6.88 2.58 -18.08
CA ALA A 64 6.96 1.15 -17.83
C ALA A 64 8.18 0.78 -16.97
N ALA A 65 9.33 1.42 -17.19
CA ALA A 65 10.53 1.23 -16.36
C ALA A 65 10.26 1.63 -14.90
N TYR A 66 9.57 2.74 -14.66
CA TYR A 66 9.13 3.13 -13.31
C TYR A 66 8.23 2.05 -12.68
N GLY A 67 7.22 1.57 -13.41
CA GLY A 67 6.30 0.54 -12.94
C GLY A 67 7.01 -0.78 -12.59
N LEU A 68 7.96 -1.21 -13.42
CA LEU A 68 8.79 -2.38 -13.15
C LEU A 68 9.66 -2.17 -11.91
N GLY A 69 10.33 -1.02 -11.80
CA GLY A 69 11.08 -0.63 -10.61
C GLY A 69 10.19 -0.67 -9.37
N TRP A 70 8.96 -0.14 -9.44
CA TRP A 70 8.01 -0.15 -8.34
C TRP A 70 7.66 -1.57 -7.88
N ALA A 71 7.32 -2.47 -8.79
CA ALA A 71 7.00 -3.86 -8.45
C ALA A 71 8.17 -4.58 -7.77
N VAL A 72 9.39 -4.46 -8.31
CA VAL A 72 10.62 -5.03 -7.72
C VAL A 72 10.95 -4.35 -6.39
N GLY A 73 10.77 -3.05 -6.30
CA GLY A 73 11.03 -2.24 -5.10
C GLY A 73 10.23 -2.67 -3.89
N GLN A 74 8.96 -3.09 -4.07
CA GLN A 74 8.15 -3.59 -2.96
C GLN A 74 8.77 -4.83 -2.31
N LEU A 75 9.29 -5.76 -3.11
CA LEU A 75 9.96 -6.97 -2.62
C LEU A 75 11.30 -6.63 -1.98
N LEU A 76 12.09 -5.78 -2.64
CA LEU A 76 13.40 -5.34 -2.13
C LEU A 76 13.25 -4.64 -0.77
N CYS A 77 12.32 -3.68 -0.65
CA CYS A 77 12.07 -2.97 0.60
C CYS A 77 11.58 -3.91 1.70
N GLY A 78 10.68 -4.85 1.39
CA GLY A 78 10.25 -5.88 2.34
C GLY A 78 11.41 -6.74 2.85
N TRP A 79 12.31 -7.15 1.97
CA TRP A 79 13.50 -7.90 2.35
C TRP A 79 14.48 -7.08 3.19
N LEU A 80 14.69 -5.81 2.82
CA LEU A 80 15.57 -4.89 3.57
C LEU A 80 15.06 -4.66 4.99
N VAL A 81 13.73 -4.47 5.17
CA VAL A 81 13.12 -4.32 6.49
C VAL A 81 13.47 -5.49 7.40
N ASP A 82 13.35 -6.72 6.90
CA ASP A 82 13.63 -7.92 7.69
C ASP A 82 15.14 -8.12 7.96
N ARG A 83 16.02 -7.54 7.12
CA ARG A 83 17.46 -7.74 7.22
C ARG A 83 18.19 -6.64 7.98
N VAL A 84 17.88 -5.38 7.68
CA VAL A 84 18.59 -4.21 8.24
C VAL A 84 17.70 -3.35 9.14
N GLY A 85 16.41 -3.68 9.23
CA GLY A 85 15.43 -2.98 10.04
C GLY A 85 14.70 -1.86 9.30
N ALA A 86 13.57 -1.45 9.85
CA ALA A 86 12.68 -0.46 9.24
C ALA A 86 13.31 0.92 9.11
N ARG A 87 14.05 1.37 10.15
CA ARG A 87 14.71 2.68 10.17
C ARG A 87 15.72 2.82 9.03
N VAL A 88 16.65 1.87 8.92
CA VAL A 88 17.71 1.91 7.90
C VAL A 88 17.09 1.82 6.51
N THR A 89 16.14 0.92 6.31
CA THR A 89 15.44 0.75 5.02
C THR A 89 14.75 2.03 4.59
N LEU A 90 13.94 2.65 5.47
CA LEU A 90 13.18 3.84 5.10
C LEU A 90 14.07 5.04 4.86
N VAL A 91 15.08 5.27 5.73
CA VAL A 91 16.03 6.39 5.57
C VAL A 91 16.83 6.26 4.27
N SER A 92 17.43 5.08 4.02
CA SER A 92 18.25 4.88 2.82
C SER A 92 17.43 4.99 1.53
N THR A 93 16.26 4.35 1.48
CA THR A 93 15.41 4.42 0.28
C THR A 93 14.88 5.82 0.01
N MET A 94 14.50 6.58 1.05
CA MET A 94 14.03 7.95 0.87
C MET A 94 15.16 8.91 0.48
N LEU A 95 16.38 8.71 0.97
CA LEU A 95 17.55 9.50 0.52
C LEU A 95 17.91 9.17 -0.94
N VAL A 96 17.89 7.90 -1.34
CA VAL A 96 18.10 7.52 -2.75
C VAL A 96 16.97 8.08 -3.62
N ALA A 97 15.70 8.04 -3.18
CA ALA A 97 14.60 8.65 -3.89
C ALA A 97 14.81 10.16 -4.08
N ALA A 98 15.20 10.86 -3.01
CA ALA A 98 15.50 12.30 -3.07
C ALA A 98 16.58 12.61 -4.11
N ALA A 99 17.70 11.90 -4.08
CA ALA A 99 18.80 12.09 -5.01
C ALA A 99 18.38 11.82 -6.46
N VAL A 100 17.74 10.69 -6.72
CA VAL A 100 17.29 10.29 -8.07
C VAL A 100 16.26 11.26 -8.63
N LEU A 101 15.30 11.70 -7.84
CA LEU A 101 14.29 12.66 -8.29
C LEU A 101 14.92 14.00 -8.65
N VAL A 102 15.84 14.51 -7.83
CA VAL A 102 16.57 15.75 -8.14
C VAL A 102 17.40 15.59 -9.41
N LEU A 103 18.07 14.46 -9.61
CA LEU A 103 18.81 14.16 -10.84
C LEU A 103 17.89 14.08 -12.05
N MET A 104 16.72 13.40 -11.93
CA MET A 104 15.75 13.28 -13.02
C MET A 104 15.27 14.64 -13.54
N ALA A 105 15.18 15.64 -12.68
CA ALA A 105 14.83 17.01 -13.09
C ALA A 105 15.76 17.56 -14.20
N GLY A 106 17.03 17.15 -14.21
CA GLY A 106 18.04 17.58 -15.17
C GLY A 106 18.33 16.60 -16.31
N LEU A 107 17.75 15.39 -16.31
CA LEU A 107 18.01 14.40 -17.35
C LEU A 107 17.29 14.73 -18.65
N HIS A 108 18.02 14.62 -19.77
CA HIS A 108 17.50 14.87 -21.12
C HIS A 108 17.55 13.64 -22.03
N THR A 109 18.37 12.63 -21.69
CA THR A 109 18.59 11.45 -22.53
C THR A 109 17.63 10.31 -22.16
N VAL A 110 17.09 9.59 -23.15
CA VAL A 110 16.20 8.45 -22.91
C VAL A 110 16.83 7.39 -22.01
N PRO A 111 18.09 6.95 -22.20
CA PRO A 111 18.73 5.99 -21.27
C PRO A 111 18.80 6.50 -19.83
N GLY A 112 19.16 7.78 -19.64
CA GLY A 112 19.19 8.39 -18.30
C GLY A 112 17.81 8.41 -17.64
N LEU A 113 16.77 8.80 -18.39
CA LEU A 113 15.38 8.82 -17.92
C LEU A 113 14.88 7.40 -17.60
N LEU A 114 15.22 6.38 -18.40
CA LEU A 114 14.88 4.97 -18.14
C LEU A 114 15.48 4.48 -16.81
N VAL A 115 16.79 4.70 -16.63
CA VAL A 115 17.49 4.28 -15.41
C VAL A 115 16.99 5.07 -14.20
N GLY A 116 16.84 6.39 -14.33
CA GLY A 116 16.30 7.24 -13.28
C GLY A 116 14.89 6.83 -12.86
N ALA A 117 13.98 6.58 -13.81
CA ALA A 117 12.63 6.14 -13.57
C ALA A 117 12.59 4.76 -12.88
N MET A 118 13.43 3.82 -13.32
CA MET A 118 13.53 2.49 -12.70
C MET A 118 13.98 2.59 -11.24
N ILE A 119 15.03 3.37 -10.95
CA ILE A 119 15.50 3.56 -9.58
C ILE A 119 14.47 4.32 -8.75
N ALA A 120 13.84 5.36 -9.29
CA ALA A 120 12.77 6.08 -8.60
C ALA A 120 11.61 5.13 -8.25
N GLY A 121 11.17 4.29 -9.19
CA GLY A 121 10.16 3.25 -8.96
C GLY A 121 10.56 2.29 -7.83
N LEU A 122 11.82 1.84 -7.81
CA LEU A 122 12.34 0.93 -6.78
C LEU A 122 12.19 1.50 -5.36
N VAL A 123 12.36 2.81 -5.16
CA VAL A 123 12.54 3.39 -3.82
C VAL A 123 11.43 4.35 -3.38
N CYS A 124 10.75 5.05 -4.30
CA CYS A 124 9.79 6.10 -3.92
C CYS A 124 8.58 5.58 -3.12
N ASP A 125 8.15 4.35 -3.33
CA ASP A 125 7.01 3.76 -2.59
C ASP A 125 7.45 2.81 -1.46
N ALA A 126 8.70 2.86 -1.03
CA ALA A 126 9.21 2.14 0.14
C ALA A 126 8.38 2.34 1.42
N PRO A 127 7.75 3.51 1.69
CA PRO A 127 6.87 3.67 2.83
C PRO A 127 5.74 2.65 2.89
N ARG A 128 5.27 2.11 1.75
CA ARG A 128 4.16 1.17 1.72
C ARG A 128 4.46 -0.13 2.50
N PRO A 129 5.48 -0.94 2.17
CA PRO A 129 5.79 -2.14 2.94
C PRO A 129 6.40 -1.83 4.30
N VAL A 130 7.22 -0.77 4.42
CA VAL A 130 7.93 -0.45 5.66
C VAL A 130 6.96 -0.02 6.76
N LEU A 131 6.03 0.90 6.49
CA LEU A 131 5.03 1.31 7.48
C LEU A 131 4.11 0.15 7.88
N GLY A 132 3.76 -0.73 6.95
CA GLY A 132 3.00 -1.93 7.27
C GLY A 132 3.70 -2.79 8.32
N ALA A 133 5.00 -3.04 8.14
CA ALA A 133 5.82 -3.81 9.09
C ALA A 133 5.97 -3.08 10.43
N VAL A 134 6.22 -1.76 10.41
CA VAL A 134 6.35 -0.94 11.64
C VAL A 134 5.05 -0.92 12.44
N ILE A 135 3.89 -0.74 11.80
CA ILE A 135 2.59 -0.77 12.46
C ILE A 135 2.35 -2.15 13.08
N ALA A 136 2.69 -3.23 12.36
CA ALA A 136 2.53 -4.60 12.87
C ALA A 136 3.35 -4.85 14.14
N GLU A 137 4.55 -4.27 14.23
CA GLU A 137 5.47 -4.48 15.36
C GLU A 137 5.21 -3.55 16.55
N LEU A 138 4.97 -2.25 16.28
CA LEU A 138 4.83 -1.27 17.35
C LEU A 138 3.45 -1.26 18.01
N VAL A 139 2.42 -1.68 17.28
CA VAL A 139 1.03 -1.63 17.75
C VAL A 139 0.50 -3.04 17.96
N ALA A 140 0.45 -3.49 19.21
CA ALA A 140 -0.01 -4.84 19.57
C ALA A 140 -1.53 -5.02 19.37
N ASP A 141 -2.32 -3.97 19.63
CA ASP A 141 -3.77 -4.00 19.57
C ASP A 141 -4.28 -4.05 18.13
N PRO A 142 -5.01 -5.11 17.71
CA PRO A 142 -5.57 -5.24 16.36
C PRO A 142 -6.55 -4.12 15.99
N GLN A 143 -7.30 -3.59 16.97
CA GLN A 143 -8.26 -2.52 16.73
C GLN A 143 -7.55 -1.22 16.35
N ARG A 144 -6.50 -0.88 17.09
CA ARG A 144 -5.67 0.30 16.79
C ARG A 144 -4.90 0.16 15.47
N ARG A 145 -4.40 -1.04 15.14
CA ARG A 145 -3.78 -1.29 13.82
C ARG A 145 -4.76 -1.00 12.70
N ALA A 146 -5.99 -1.51 12.80
CA ALA A 146 -7.01 -1.29 11.78
C ALA A 146 -7.39 0.20 11.65
N GLN A 147 -7.42 0.97 12.75
CA GLN A 147 -7.61 2.42 12.70
C GLN A 147 -6.47 3.12 11.97
N LEU A 148 -5.22 2.78 12.28
CA LEU A 148 -4.04 3.35 11.63
C LEU A 148 -3.97 3.01 10.13
N ASP A 149 -4.33 1.79 9.76
CA ASP A 149 -4.44 1.39 8.36
C ASP A 149 -5.61 2.12 7.66
N GLY A 150 -6.73 2.34 8.36
CA GLY A 150 -7.83 3.18 7.87
C GLY A 150 -7.37 4.62 7.58
N TRP A 151 -6.60 5.23 8.46
CA TRP A 151 -6.03 6.57 8.22
C TRP A 151 -5.02 6.56 7.09
N ARG A 152 -4.17 5.54 7.03
CA ARG A 152 -3.15 5.39 5.99
C ARG A 152 -3.76 5.23 4.60
N TYR A 153 -4.71 4.33 4.44
CA TYR A 153 -5.32 4.02 3.15
C TYR A 153 -6.47 4.97 2.80
N GLY A 154 -7.23 5.43 3.79
CA GLY A 154 -8.33 6.37 3.59
C GLY A 154 -7.85 7.82 3.44
N TRP A 155 -7.06 8.32 4.37
CA TRP A 155 -6.69 9.74 4.39
C TRP A 155 -5.34 10.02 3.72
N VAL A 156 -4.28 9.37 4.18
CA VAL A 156 -2.92 9.71 3.74
C VAL A 156 -2.75 9.54 2.22
N LEU A 157 -3.26 8.44 1.66
CA LEU A 157 -3.18 8.21 0.22
C LEU A 157 -4.05 9.17 -0.58
N ASN A 158 -5.29 9.39 -0.15
CA ASN A 158 -6.26 10.17 -0.94
C ASN A 158 -6.07 11.68 -0.80
N ILE A 159 -5.74 12.20 0.39
CA ILE A 159 -5.37 13.61 0.54
C ILE A 159 -4.09 13.89 -0.24
N GLY A 160 -3.09 13.00 -0.15
CA GLY A 160 -1.87 13.11 -0.95
C GLY A 160 -2.15 13.14 -2.44
N ALA A 161 -2.99 12.22 -2.95
CA ALA A 161 -3.36 12.17 -4.36
C ALA A 161 -4.14 13.41 -4.82
N ALA A 162 -5.06 13.94 -4.00
CA ALA A 162 -5.80 15.17 -4.30
C ALA A 162 -4.87 16.39 -4.41
N ILE A 163 -3.92 16.51 -3.47
CA ILE A 163 -2.91 17.59 -3.50
C ILE A 163 -2.00 17.42 -4.74
N THR A 164 -1.52 16.21 -4.98
CA THR A 164 -0.64 15.93 -6.13
C THR A 164 -1.36 16.23 -7.45
N GLY A 165 -2.60 15.80 -7.62
CA GLY A 165 -3.37 16.03 -8.85
C GLY A 165 -3.73 17.51 -9.03
N GLY A 166 -4.26 18.17 -7.99
CA GLY A 166 -4.71 19.56 -8.05
C GLY A 166 -3.55 20.56 -8.12
N VAL A 167 -2.64 20.51 -7.14
CA VAL A 167 -1.52 21.46 -7.06
C VAL A 167 -0.48 21.18 -8.15
N GLY A 168 -0.19 19.90 -8.43
CA GLY A 168 0.82 19.53 -9.41
C GLY A 168 0.51 20.03 -10.82
N GLY A 169 -0.74 19.98 -11.24
CA GLY A 169 -1.17 20.53 -12.54
C GLY A 169 -0.95 22.04 -12.66
N VAL A 170 -1.28 22.78 -11.58
CA VAL A 170 -1.06 24.24 -11.53
C VAL A 170 0.43 24.56 -11.52
N VAL A 171 1.22 23.91 -10.67
CA VAL A 171 2.68 24.14 -10.57
C VAL A 171 3.38 23.78 -11.89
N ALA A 172 3.01 22.66 -12.53
CA ALA A 172 3.56 22.26 -13.82
C ALA A 172 3.24 23.27 -14.95
N GLY A 173 2.08 23.91 -14.89
CA GLY A 173 1.69 24.92 -15.85
C GLY A 173 2.42 26.27 -15.70
N TRP A 174 2.94 26.56 -14.49
CA TRP A 174 3.60 27.85 -14.20
C TRP A 174 5.12 27.76 -14.13
N LEU A 175 5.69 26.65 -13.67
CA LEU A 175 7.09 26.52 -13.31
C LEU A 175 7.81 25.35 -14.02
N ASP A 176 7.17 24.72 -14.99
CA ASP A 176 7.65 23.52 -15.66
C ASP A 176 7.75 22.27 -14.77
N THR A 177 7.87 21.10 -15.42
CA THR A 177 7.91 19.81 -14.74
C THR A 177 9.15 19.55 -13.87
N PRO A 178 10.38 20.07 -14.15
CA PRO A 178 11.54 19.85 -13.29
C PRO A 178 11.34 20.27 -11.83
N VAL A 179 10.61 21.37 -11.59
CA VAL A 179 10.33 21.87 -10.25
C VAL A 179 9.55 20.85 -9.41
N LEU A 180 8.63 20.10 -10.04
CA LEU A 180 7.87 19.03 -9.39
C LEU A 180 8.78 17.93 -8.84
N TYR A 181 9.84 17.59 -9.58
CA TYR A 181 10.82 16.59 -9.16
C TYR A 181 11.67 17.08 -7.98
N TRP A 182 12.05 18.37 -7.96
CA TRP A 182 12.75 18.95 -6.82
C TRP A 182 11.88 18.96 -5.55
N ILE A 183 10.63 19.40 -5.67
CA ILE A 183 9.67 19.38 -4.53
C ILE A 183 9.52 17.96 -4.00
N ASN A 184 9.37 16.98 -4.88
CA ASN A 184 9.25 15.57 -4.48
C ASN A 184 10.53 15.06 -3.81
N GLY A 185 11.73 15.39 -4.35
CA GLY A 185 13.01 15.03 -3.77
C GLY A 185 13.21 15.63 -2.38
N ILE A 186 12.87 16.91 -2.19
CA ILE A 186 12.91 17.58 -0.87
C ILE A 186 11.96 16.90 0.10
N GLY A 187 10.74 16.58 -0.32
CA GLY A 187 9.77 15.84 0.51
C GLY A 187 10.30 14.49 0.99
N CYS A 188 10.96 13.74 0.09
CA CYS A 188 11.61 12.47 0.44
C CYS A 188 12.76 12.68 1.44
N ALA A 189 13.61 13.71 1.28
CA ALA A 189 14.70 14.01 2.19
C ALA A 189 14.20 14.39 3.60
N ILE A 190 13.14 15.23 3.69
CA ILE A 190 12.50 15.57 4.96
C ILE A 190 11.96 14.32 5.64
N PHE A 191 11.29 13.44 4.90
CA PHE A 191 10.76 12.20 5.45
C PHE A 191 11.87 11.24 5.90
N ALA A 192 12.99 11.16 5.19
CA ALA A 192 14.17 10.41 5.63
C ALA A 192 14.68 10.91 6.99
N GLY A 193 14.81 12.24 7.16
CA GLY A 193 15.19 12.85 8.43
C GLY A 193 14.22 12.56 9.56
N LEU A 194 12.93 12.64 9.29
CA LEU A 194 11.86 12.31 10.25
C LEU A 194 11.91 10.83 10.65
N ALA A 195 12.00 9.92 9.68
CA ALA A 195 12.12 8.48 9.92
C ALA A 195 13.36 8.13 10.75
N GLY A 196 14.50 8.79 10.44
CA GLY A 196 15.75 8.63 11.18
C GLY A 196 15.66 9.09 12.64
N ARG A 197 14.77 10.03 12.96
CA ARG A 197 14.55 10.49 14.34
C ARG A 197 13.49 9.67 15.08
N CYS A 198 12.40 9.31 14.40
CA CYS A 198 11.22 8.74 15.05
C CYS A 198 11.27 7.23 15.16
N ILE A 199 11.88 6.50 14.20
CA ILE A 199 11.93 5.04 14.25
C ILE A 199 13.08 4.60 15.18
N PRO A 200 12.81 3.83 16.26
CA PRO A 200 13.85 3.21 17.05
C PRO A 200 14.75 2.29 16.20
N ALA A 201 16.03 2.18 16.55
CA ALA A 201 17.01 1.46 15.71
C ALA A 201 16.78 -0.07 15.66
N ASP A 202 16.08 -0.60 16.62
CA ASP A 202 15.79 -2.02 16.82
C ASP A 202 14.48 -2.48 16.17
N VAL A 203 13.62 -1.56 15.73
CA VAL A 203 12.33 -1.90 15.09
C VAL A 203 12.56 -2.69 13.81
N CYS A 204 11.94 -3.86 13.75
CA CYS A 204 12.07 -4.85 12.66
C CYS A 204 13.51 -5.34 12.43
N ARG A 205 14.46 -5.03 13.33
CA ARG A 205 15.83 -5.51 13.22
C ARG A 205 16.01 -6.81 13.97
N ARG A 206 16.61 -7.81 13.36
CA ARG A 206 17.01 -9.05 14.04
C ARG A 206 18.10 -8.74 15.06
N THR A 207 17.81 -8.93 16.35
CA THR A 207 18.80 -8.86 17.41
C THR A 207 19.70 -10.11 17.33
N GLU A 208 21.02 -9.98 17.60
CA GLU A 208 21.96 -11.13 17.57
C GLU A 208 21.58 -12.27 18.52
N SER A 209 20.94 -11.95 19.65
CA SER A 209 20.36 -12.95 20.56
C SER A 209 19.15 -13.67 19.95
N GLY A 210 18.35 -13.01 19.13
CA GLY A 210 17.31 -13.62 18.29
C GLY A 210 17.90 -14.43 17.15
N LEU A 211 19.09 -14.05 16.60
CA LEU A 211 19.79 -14.85 15.58
C LEU A 211 20.18 -16.24 16.11
N ARG A 212 20.65 -16.38 17.35
CA ARG A 212 21.03 -17.68 17.93
C ARG A 212 19.82 -18.57 18.22
N ALA A 213 18.69 -17.99 18.61
CA ALA A 213 17.44 -18.73 18.77
C ALA A 213 16.79 -19.08 17.43
N CYS A 214 16.98 -18.25 16.39
CA CYS A 214 16.43 -18.46 15.04
C CYS A 214 17.37 -19.20 14.07
N THR A 215 18.63 -19.47 14.42
CA THR A 215 19.48 -20.35 13.58
C THR A 215 18.97 -21.79 13.58
N ALA A 216 18.18 -22.18 14.57
CA ALA A 216 17.42 -23.44 14.58
C ALA A 216 16.02 -23.29 13.93
N MET A 217 15.45 -22.09 13.83
CA MET A 217 14.14 -21.80 13.24
C MET A 217 14.28 -20.91 12.00
N SER A 218 14.72 -21.56 10.90
CA SER A 218 14.32 -21.19 9.55
C SER A 218 14.85 -19.89 8.93
N LYS A 219 15.69 -20.11 7.91
CA LYS A 219 15.88 -19.22 6.76
C LYS A 219 14.54 -19.04 5.99
N VAL A 220 13.56 -18.32 6.55
CA VAL A 220 12.32 -17.99 5.82
C VAL A 220 12.69 -17.01 4.72
N GLY A 221 13.04 -17.53 3.55
CA GLY A 221 13.22 -16.76 2.32
C GLY A 221 11.84 -16.40 1.71
N TYR A 222 11.85 -15.58 0.65
CA TYR A 222 10.65 -15.35 -0.17
C TYR A 222 9.98 -16.64 -0.64
N ARG A 223 10.77 -17.70 -0.92
CA ARG A 223 10.26 -19.03 -1.29
C ARG A 223 9.31 -19.59 -0.23
N GLN A 224 9.62 -19.43 1.04
CA GLN A 224 8.76 -19.92 2.14
C GLN A 224 7.55 -19.01 2.32
N ALA A 225 7.70 -17.68 2.22
CA ALA A 225 6.56 -16.76 2.27
C ALA A 225 5.59 -17.02 1.10
N LEU A 226 6.09 -17.30 -0.10
CA LEU A 226 5.30 -17.71 -1.27
C LEU A 226 4.73 -19.14 -1.16
N SER A 227 5.24 -19.96 -0.24
CA SER A 227 4.64 -21.27 0.09
C SER A 227 3.49 -21.16 1.10
N ASP A 228 3.32 -20.00 1.76
CA ASP A 228 2.17 -19.75 2.63
C ASP A 228 0.90 -19.52 1.79
N LYS A 229 0.07 -20.56 1.72
CA LYS A 229 -1.19 -20.54 0.95
C LYS A 229 -2.09 -19.36 1.33
N ARG A 230 -2.04 -18.90 2.60
CA ARG A 230 -2.84 -17.77 3.07
C ARG A 230 -2.40 -16.47 2.39
N LEU A 231 -1.08 -16.24 2.35
CA LEU A 231 -0.51 -15.05 1.71
C LEU A 231 -0.71 -15.08 0.19
N VAL A 232 -0.50 -16.23 -0.45
CA VAL A 232 -0.68 -16.39 -1.90
C VAL A 232 -2.12 -16.17 -2.30
N LEU A 233 -3.08 -16.79 -1.61
CA LEU A 233 -4.50 -16.58 -1.87
C LEU A 233 -4.91 -15.12 -1.69
N LEU A 234 -4.43 -14.46 -0.62
CA LEU A 234 -4.67 -13.04 -0.39
C LEU A 234 -4.04 -12.18 -1.50
N ALA A 235 -2.81 -12.46 -1.91
CA ALA A 235 -2.10 -11.69 -2.93
C ALA A 235 -2.75 -11.85 -4.32
N VAL A 236 -3.19 -13.06 -4.70
CA VAL A 236 -3.87 -13.31 -5.98
C VAL A 236 -5.27 -12.71 -5.97
N SER A 237 -6.04 -12.88 -4.88
CA SER A 237 -7.32 -12.18 -4.68
C SER A 237 -7.12 -10.67 -4.79
N GLY A 238 -6.05 -10.17 -4.16
CA GLY A 238 -5.66 -8.77 -4.21
C GLY A 238 -5.34 -8.29 -5.61
N LEU A 239 -4.50 -9.00 -6.31
CA LEU A 239 -4.15 -8.67 -7.70
C LEU A 239 -5.41 -8.54 -8.57
N ALA A 240 -6.32 -9.51 -8.48
CA ALA A 240 -7.56 -9.50 -9.26
C ALA A 240 -8.48 -8.32 -8.88
N THR A 241 -8.83 -8.19 -7.59
CA THR A 241 -9.74 -7.12 -7.13
C THR A 241 -9.13 -5.73 -7.35
N LEU A 242 -7.83 -5.55 -7.07
CA LEU A 242 -7.19 -4.26 -7.27
C LEU A 242 -6.98 -3.93 -8.75
N THR A 243 -6.88 -4.92 -9.63
CA THR A 243 -6.87 -4.66 -11.08
C THR A 243 -8.17 -4.00 -11.51
N THR A 244 -9.31 -4.39 -10.92
CA THR A 244 -10.59 -3.69 -11.20
C THR A 244 -10.59 -2.28 -10.61
N LEU A 245 -10.13 -2.09 -9.38
CA LEU A 245 -10.04 -0.78 -8.74
C LEU A 245 -9.07 0.16 -9.46
N MET A 246 -7.90 -0.33 -9.88
CA MET A 246 -6.92 0.47 -10.65
C MET A 246 -7.43 0.87 -12.02
N GLY A 247 -8.50 0.23 -12.52
CA GLY A 247 -9.25 0.69 -13.68
C GLY A 247 -9.76 2.13 -13.54
N PHE A 248 -9.98 2.62 -12.31
CA PHE A 248 -10.31 4.02 -12.04
C PHE A 248 -9.25 4.99 -12.57
N PHE A 249 -7.99 4.64 -12.50
CA PHE A 249 -6.88 5.46 -12.98
C PHE A 249 -6.48 5.19 -14.43
N ALA A 250 -6.94 4.08 -15.01
CA ALA A 250 -6.60 3.69 -16.37
C ALA A 250 -7.81 3.64 -17.31
N ALA A 251 -8.83 2.85 -16.98
CA ALA A 251 -9.99 2.64 -17.86
C ALA A 251 -10.93 3.86 -17.87
N VAL A 252 -11.19 4.48 -16.70
CA VAL A 252 -12.12 5.61 -16.61
C VAL A 252 -11.69 6.79 -17.49
N PRO A 253 -10.42 7.28 -17.45
CA PRO A 253 -10.02 8.37 -18.35
C PRO A 253 -10.12 7.99 -19.83
N MET A 254 -9.82 6.72 -20.20
CA MET A 254 -10.00 6.25 -21.59
C MET A 254 -11.47 6.26 -22.01
N LEU A 255 -12.37 5.80 -21.15
CA LEU A 255 -13.81 5.79 -21.37
C LEU A 255 -14.39 7.20 -21.46
N MET A 256 -13.92 8.11 -20.60
CA MET A 256 -14.35 9.52 -20.61
C MET A 256 -13.90 10.21 -21.88
N SER A 257 -12.66 10.02 -22.31
CA SER A 257 -12.13 10.52 -23.57
C SER A 257 -12.93 9.99 -24.77
N ALA A 258 -13.21 8.69 -24.82
CA ALA A 258 -14.05 8.07 -25.86
C ALA A 258 -15.51 8.55 -25.84
N SER A 259 -15.96 9.17 -24.73
CA SER A 259 -17.29 9.81 -24.60
C SER A 259 -17.29 11.30 -24.94
N GLY A 260 -16.15 11.84 -25.39
CA GLY A 260 -16.01 13.28 -25.65
C GLY A 260 -15.88 14.14 -24.38
N LEU A 261 -15.66 13.53 -23.21
CA LEU A 261 -15.48 14.25 -21.96
C LEU A 261 -14.01 14.68 -21.81
N GLY A 262 -13.80 15.95 -21.56
CA GLY A 262 -12.46 16.53 -21.44
C GLY A 262 -11.74 16.15 -20.13
N VAL A 263 -10.44 16.43 -20.08
CA VAL A 263 -9.56 16.16 -18.94
C VAL A 263 -10.08 16.80 -17.64
N ALA A 264 -10.67 17.99 -17.72
CA ALA A 264 -11.29 18.67 -16.57
C ALA A 264 -12.43 17.84 -15.95
N ALA A 265 -13.24 17.17 -16.77
CA ALA A 265 -14.31 16.29 -16.28
C ALA A 265 -13.74 15.11 -15.48
N TYR A 266 -12.63 14.53 -15.92
CA TYR A 266 -11.93 13.49 -15.17
C TYR A 266 -11.37 14.03 -13.84
N GLY A 267 -10.82 15.25 -13.84
CA GLY A 267 -10.39 15.92 -12.61
C GLY A 267 -11.51 16.03 -11.56
N TRP A 268 -12.74 16.36 -11.98
CA TRP A 268 -13.91 16.38 -11.12
C TRP A 268 -14.26 15.00 -10.56
N VAL A 269 -14.20 13.95 -11.37
CA VAL A 269 -14.44 12.57 -10.94
C VAL A 269 -13.42 12.15 -9.88
N GLN A 270 -12.14 12.50 -10.08
CA GLN A 270 -11.08 12.24 -9.11
C GLN A 270 -11.29 12.98 -7.79
N LEU A 271 -11.66 14.27 -7.86
CA LEU A 271 -11.93 15.07 -6.67
C LEU A 271 -13.11 14.50 -5.87
N ILE A 272 -14.21 14.13 -6.54
CA ILE A 272 -15.39 13.56 -5.89
C ILE A 272 -15.04 12.22 -5.23
N ASN A 273 -14.25 11.36 -5.89
CA ASN A 273 -13.75 10.13 -5.29
C ASN A 273 -12.93 10.43 -4.03
N ALA A 274 -11.94 11.33 -4.11
CA ALA A 274 -11.10 11.67 -2.96
C ALA A 274 -11.91 12.23 -1.79
N LEU A 275 -12.87 13.12 -2.04
CA LEU A 275 -13.78 13.65 -1.03
C LEU A 275 -14.65 12.55 -0.41
N ALA A 276 -15.17 11.63 -1.22
CA ALA A 276 -15.96 10.50 -0.75
C ALA A 276 -15.13 9.58 0.16
N VAL A 277 -13.91 9.24 -0.23
CA VAL A 277 -13.01 8.42 0.61
C VAL A 277 -12.70 9.12 1.93
N VAL A 278 -12.36 10.43 1.90
CA VAL A 278 -12.07 11.20 3.11
C VAL A 278 -13.28 11.26 4.04
N ALA A 279 -14.49 11.46 3.51
CA ALA A 279 -15.72 11.54 4.29
C ALA A 279 -16.17 10.18 4.86
N VAL A 280 -16.00 9.09 4.10
CA VAL A 280 -16.44 7.75 4.50
C VAL A 280 -15.45 7.09 5.48
N THR A 281 -14.16 7.43 5.40
CA THR A 281 -13.11 6.83 6.25
C THR A 281 -13.44 6.89 7.76
N PRO A 282 -13.78 8.05 8.36
CA PRO A 282 -14.08 8.14 9.79
C PRO A 282 -15.35 7.38 10.19
N LEU A 283 -16.29 7.20 9.27
CA LEU A 283 -17.54 6.48 9.52
C LEU A 283 -17.31 4.95 9.51
N LEU A 284 -16.50 4.46 8.59
CA LEU A 284 -16.33 3.03 8.36
C LEU A 284 -15.21 2.41 9.20
N THR A 285 -14.11 3.15 9.43
CA THR A 285 -12.93 2.63 10.12
C THR A 285 -13.20 2.14 11.55
N PRO A 286 -14.01 2.81 12.41
CA PRO A 286 -14.31 2.30 13.75
C PRO A 286 -15.06 0.97 13.74
N TRP A 287 -15.96 0.77 12.78
CA TRP A 287 -16.66 -0.50 12.61
C TRP A 287 -15.72 -1.60 12.13
N LEU A 288 -14.90 -1.33 11.09
CA LEU A 288 -13.92 -2.28 10.60
C LEU A 288 -12.92 -2.71 11.67
N SER A 289 -12.44 -1.76 12.49
CA SER A 289 -11.48 -2.04 13.56
C SER A 289 -12.07 -2.99 14.62
N LYS A 290 -13.35 -2.80 14.98
CA LYS A 290 -14.07 -3.73 15.88
C LYS A 290 -14.18 -5.12 15.26
N GLN A 291 -14.52 -5.22 13.98
CA GLN A 291 -14.62 -6.51 13.28
C GLN A 291 -13.27 -7.24 13.22
N LEU A 292 -12.20 -6.52 12.91
CA LEU A 292 -10.85 -7.08 12.84
C LEU A 292 -10.27 -7.47 14.21
N ALA A 293 -10.73 -6.86 15.30
CA ALA A 293 -10.36 -7.28 16.65
C ALA A 293 -10.86 -8.70 16.95
N LEU A 294 -12.03 -9.08 16.44
CA LEU A 294 -12.63 -10.41 16.63
C LEU A 294 -11.89 -11.52 15.84
N GLY A 295 -11.20 -11.19 14.75
CA GLY A 295 -10.50 -12.19 13.93
C GLY A 295 -10.24 -11.72 12.50
N PRO A 296 -9.62 -12.56 11.67
CA PRO A 296 -9.52 -12.30 10.24
C PRO A 296 -10.91 -12.36 9.61
N ARG A 297 -11.23 -11.42 8.74
CA ARG A 297 -12.56 -11.25 8.14
C ARG A 297 -12.52 -11.36 6.61
N PRO A 298 -12.26 -12.55 6.06
CA PRO A 298 -12.27 -12.79 4.62
C PRO A 298 -13.67 -12.60 4.00
N ASP A 299 -14.74 -12.71 4.78
CA ASP A 299 -16.11 -12.40 4.41
C ASP A 299 -16.30 -10.91 4.05
N ILE A 300 -15.80 -10.01 4.89
CA ILE A 300 -15.82 -8.56 4.63
C ILE A 300 -14.94 -8.25 3.41
N LEU A 301 -13.77 -8.91 3.29
CA LEU A 301 -12.88 -8.74 2.14
C LEU A 301 -13.57 -9.13 0.83
N ALA A 302 -14.27 -10.27 0.81
CA ALA A 302 -15.05 -10.72 -0.35
C ALA A 302 -16.18 -9.74 -0.70
N GLY A 303 -16.97 -9.32 0.28
CA GLY A 303 -18.06 -8.35 0.10
C GLY A 303 -17.56 -7.01 -0.44
N ALA A 304 -16.45 -6.51 0.11
CA ALA A 304 -15.80 -5.28 -0.37
C ALA A 304 -15.30 -5.44 -1.81
N GLY A 305 -14.70 -6.59 -2.15
CA GLY A 305 -14.27 -6.89 -3.52
C GLY A 305 -15.42 -6.94 -4.52
N VAL A 306 -16.52 -7.57 -4.17
CA VAL A 306 -17.76 -7.57 -4.98
C VAL A 306 -18.30 -6.15 -5.16
N TRP A 307 -18.37 -5.37 -4.09
CA TRP A 307 -18.85 -3.99 -4.13
C TRP A 307 -18.01 -3.11 -5.07
N VAL A 308 -16.69 -3.13 -4.90
CA VAL A 308 -15.75 -2.42 -5.80
C VAL A 308 -15.95 -2.83 -7.25
N THR A 309 -16.07 -4.12 -7.50
CA THR A 309 -16.26 -4.68 -8.84
C THR A 309 -17.52 -4.17 -9.51
N LEU A 310 -18.66 -4.16 -8.78
CA LEU A 310 -19.93 -3.67 -9.30
C LEU A 310 -19.88 -2.16 -9.59
N CYS A 311 -19.27 -1.37 -8.70
CA CYS A 311 -19.10 0.07 -8.93
C CYS A 311 -18.21 0.34 -10.16
N MET A 312 -17.13 -0.40 -10.34
CA MET A 312 -16.24 -0.23 -11.48
C MET A 312 -16.85 -0.73 -12.78
N ALA A 313 -17.66 -1.79 -12.74
CA ALA A 313 -18.43 -2.24 -13.90
C ALA A 313 -19.49 -1.18 -14.30
N ALA A 314 -20.16 -0.57 -13.32
CA ALA A 314 -21.10 0.54 -13.57
C ALA A 314 -20.38 1.76 -14.17
N ALA A 315 -19.16 2.09 -13.69
CA ALA A 315 -18.33 3.11 -14.33
C ALA A 315 -18.01 2.77 -15.78
N GLY A 316 -17.75 1.49 -16.10
CA GLY A 316 -17.57 1.01 -17.47
C GLY A 316 -18.74 1.33 -18.42
N LEU A 317 -19.96 1.37 -17.90
CA LEU A 317 -21.18 1.66 -18.64
C LEU A 317 -21.56 3.16 -18.63
N ALA A 318 -20.98 3.97 -17.76
CA ALA A 318 -21.26 5.39 -17.61
C ALA A 318 -20.87 6.17 -18.87
N ARG A 319 -21.62 7.22 -19.22
CA ARG A 319 -21.38 8.09 -20.37
C ARG A 319 -21.30 9.57 -20.02
N THR A 320 -21.62 9.93 -18.77
CA THR A 320 -21.66 11.31 -18.29
C THR A 320 -20.70 11.48 -17.12
N THR A 321 -20.19 12.69 -16.90
CA THR A 321 -19.35 13.03 -15.75
C THR A 321 -20.03 12.66 -14.44
N VAL A 322 -21.34 12.89 -14.33
CA VAL A 322 -22.13 12.54 -13.14
C VAL A 322 -22.14 11.03 -12.92
N GLY A 323 -22.38 10.22 -13.96
CA GLY A 323 -22.37 8.76 -13.86
C GLY A 323 -21.02 8.21 -13.39
N PHE A 324 -19.92 8.71 -13.95
CA PHE A 324 -18.57 8.35 -13.50
C PHE A 324 -18.31 8.78 -12.06
N SER A 325 -18.73 9.99 -11.68
CA SER A 325 -18.56 10.53 -10.32
C SER A 325 -19.34 9.72 -9.28
N VAL A 326 -20.58 9.34 -9.58
CA VAL A 326 -21.42 8.50 -8.70
C VAL A 326 -20.79 7.12 -8.52
N ALA A 327 -20.34 6.48 -9.61
CA ALA A 327 -19.68 5.18 -9.55
C ALA A 327 -18.39 5.24 -8.72
N ALA A 328 -17.58 6.29 -8.92
CA ALA A 328 -16.35 6.53 -8.17
C ALA A 328 -16.61 6.77 -6.67
N ALA A 329 -17.56 7.63 -6.32
CA ALA A 329 -17.93 7.89 -4.93
C ALA A 329 -18.51 6.64 -4.26
N ALA A 330 -19.37 5.89 -4.94
CA ALA A 330 -19.94 4.64 -4.45
C ALA A 330 -18.88 3.54 -4.23
N CYS A 331 -17.76 3.58 -4.95
CA CYS A 331 -16.65 2.64 -4.79
C CYS A 331 -15.92 2.80 -3.44
N SER A 332 -15.88 4.03 -2.89
CA SER A 332 -15.07 4.40 -1.72
C SER A 332 -15.25 3.51 -0.48
N PRO A 333 -16.47 3.11 -0.05
CA PRO A 333 -16.62 2.23 1.10
C PRO A 333 -15.96 0.85 0.89
N GLY A 334 -16.11 0.29 -0.30
CA GLY A 334 -15.50 -0.99 -0.66
C GLY A 334 -13.99 -0.90 -0.73
N GLU A 335 -13.44 0.18 -1.30
CA GLU A 335 -12.01 0.46 -1.35
C GLU A 335 -11.40 0.49 0.05
N ILE A 336 -11.95 1.30 0.96
CA ILE A 336 -11.47 1.43 2.34
C ILE A 336 -11.55 0.09 3.07
N ALA A 337 -12.71 -0.58 3.01
CA ALA A 337 -12.91 -1.86 3.66
C ALA A 337 -11.91 -2.90 3.15
N TRP A 338 -11.69 -2.94 1.84
CA TRP A 338 -10.80 -3.89 1.21
C TRP A 338 -9.35 -3.72 1.66
N PHE A 339 -8.80 -2.49 1.61
CA PHE A 339 -7.43 -2.22 2.04
C PHE A 339 -7.21 -2.45 3.54
N VAL A 340 -8.14 -2.01 4.38
CA VAL A 340 -8.04 -2.16 5.85
C VAL A 340 -8.11 -3.64 6.26
N VAL A 341 -9.05 -4.40 5.68
CA VAL A 341 -9.20 -5.82 6.00
C VAL A 341 -8.05 -6.65 5.47
N ALA A 342 -7.58 -6.39 4.25
CA ALA A 342 -6.42 -7.08 3.68
C ALA A 342 -5.16 -6.83 4.51
N ALA A 343 -4.89 -5.57 4.92
CA ALA A 343 -3.78 -5.25 5.82
C ALA A 343 -3.92 -5.99 7.16
N GLY A 344 -5.12 -6.02 7.74
CA GLY A 344 -5.39 -6.77 8.97
C GLY A 344 -5.12 -8.28 8.86
N ILE A 345 -5.43 -8.89 7.71
CA ILE A 345 -5.08 -10.29 7.44
C ILE A 345 -3.56 -10.46 7.34
N VAL A 346 -2.86 -9.59 6.58
CA VAL A 346 -1.38 -9.64 6.47
C VAL A 346 -0.73 -9.53 7.84
N HIS A 347 -1.17 -8.60 8.70
CA HIS A 347 -0.65 -8.45 10.06
C HIS A 347 -0.78 -9.72 10.91
N ARG A 348 -1.83 -10.50 10.69
CA ARG A 348 -2.09 -11.74 11.46
C ARG A 348 -1.31 -12.95 10.94
N ILE A 349 -1.13 -13.05 9.62
CA ILE A 349 -0.44 -14.21 9.03
C ILE A 349 1.07 -14.04 8.98
N ALA A 350 1.57 -12.81 9.04
CA ALA A 350 2.99 -12.52 8.99
C ALA A 350 3.69 -12.96 10.29
N PRO A 351 4.72 -13.83 10.20
CA PRO A 351 5.52 -14.18 11.36
C PRO A 351 6.27 -12.94 11.89
N PRO A 352 6.44 -12.78 13.22
CA PRO A 352 7.06 -11.59 13.80
C PRO A 352 8.44 -11.25 13.22
N ALA A 353 9.25 -12.29 12.90
CA ALA A 353 10.59 -12.11 12.33
C ALA A 353 10.63 -11.83 10.82
N HIS A 354 9.49 -11.83 10.12
CA HIS A 354 9.43 -11.77 8.64
C HIS A 354 8.29 -10.90 8.11
N GLY A 355 7.82 -9.98 8.93
CA GLY A 355 6.72 -9.07 8.59
C GLY A 355 7.00 -8.28 7.31
N GLY A 356 8.24 -7.80 7.12
CA GLY A 356 8.64 -7.04 5.94
C GLY A 356 8.42 -7.79 4.62
N ARG A 357 8.75 -9.09 4.57
CA ARG A 357 8.54 -9.90 3.35
C ARG A 357 7.07 -10.12 3.03
N TYR A 358 6.25 -10.37 4.05
CA TYR A 358 4.80 -10.51 3.88
C TYR A 358 4.16 -9.22 3.37
N HIS A 359 4.53 -8.08 3.98
CA HIS A 359 4.09 -6.76 3.50
C HIS A 359 4.65 -6.42 2.11
N GLY A 360 5.88 -6.87 1.77
CA GLY A 360 6.48 -6.72 0.46
C GLY A 360 5.71 -7.46 -0.64
N ILE A 361 5.37 -8.75 -0.42
CA ILE A 361 4.56 -9.55 -1.36
C ILE A 361 3.17 -8.94 -1.53
N TRP A 362 2.53 -8.52 -0.43
CA TRP A 362 1.26 -7.83 -0.48
C TRP A 362 1.33 -6.54 -1.31
N SER A 363 2.32 -5.69 -1.04
CA SER A 363 2.51 -4.43 -1.75
C SER A 363 2.88 -4.64 -3.23
N MET A 364 3.59 -5.73 -3.55
CA MET A 364 3.84 -6.12 -4.94
C MET A 364 2.54 -6.47 -5.68
N ALA A 365 1.58 -7.13 -5.04
CA ALA A 365 0.28 -7.40 -5.66
C ALA A 365 -0.47 -6.09 -5.99
N VAL A 366 -0.37 -5.08 -5.11
CA VAL A 366 -0.89 -3.72 -5.37
C VAL A 366 -0.19 -3.07 -6.55
N ALA A 367 1.15 -3.13 -6.62
CA ALA A 367 1.91 -2.56 -7.72
C ALA A 367 1.63 -3.27 -9.04
N ALA A 368 1.54 -4.60 -9.04
CA ALA A 368 1.23 -5.39 -10.22
C ALA A 368 -0.17 -5.09 -10.79
N SER A 369 -1.15 -4.82 -9.93
CA SER A 369 -2.49 -4.42 -10.38
C SER A 369 -2.51 -3.10 -11.15
N SER A 370 -1.62 -2.16 -10.80
CA SER A 370 -1.48 -0.88 -11.51
C SER A 370 -0.89 -1.04 -12.91
N VAL A 371 -0.18 -2.13 -13.17
CA VAL A 371 0.31 -2.49 -14.51
C VAL A 371 -0.75 -3.29 -15.27
N ALA A 372 -1.43 -4.22 -14.59
CA ALA A 372 -2.42 -5.08 -15.22
C ALA A 372 -3.67 -4.29 -15.68
N ALA A 373 -4.12 -3.30 -14.89
CA ALA A 373 -5.34 -2.55 -15.19
C ALA A 373 -5.31 -1.80 -16.54
N PRO A 374 -4.28 -1.00 -16.89
CA PRO A 374 -4.24 -0.31 -18.17
C PRO A 374 -4.11 -1.27 -19.36
N ILE A 375 -3.37 -2.37 -19.23
CA ILE A 375 -3.23 -3.39 -20.27
C ILE A 375 -4.59 -4.02 -20.55
N LEU A 376 -5.29 -4.43 -19.50
CA LEU A 376 -6.61 -5.04 -19.62
C LEU A 376 -7.63 -4.06 -20.19
N ALA A 377 -7.61 -2.79 -19.76
CA ALA A 377 -8.48 -1.75 -20.26
C ALA A 377 -8.26 -1.49 -21.76
N ALA A 378 -7.02 -1.28 -22.18
CA ALA A 378 -6.68 -1.02 -23.57
C ALA A 378 -7.07 -2.20 -24.49
N PHE A 379 -6.76 -3.44 -24.08
CA PHE A 379 -7.12 -4.65 -24.82
C PHE A 379 -8.64 -4.79 -24.99
N ASN A 380 -9.40 -4.63 -23.92
CA ASN A 380 -10.86 -4.78 -23.96
C ASN A 380 -11.54 -3.69 -24.78
N LEU A 381 -11.08 -2.45 -24.64
CA LEU A 381 -11.63 -1.33 -25.45
C LEU A 381 -11.35 -1.50 -26.93
N ALA A 382 -10.19 -2.02 -27.31
CA ALA A 382 -9.83 -2.28 -28.70
C ALA A 382 -10.62 -3.46 -29.31
N ASN A 383 -10.95 -4.49 -28.53
CA ASN A 383 -11.51 -5.75 -29.03
C ASN A 383 -13.01 -5.93 -28.78
N GLY A 384 -13.70 -5.03 -28.09
CA GLY A 384 -15.13 -5.20 -27.80
C GLY A 384 -15.78 -4.04 -27.05
N GLY A 385 -15.03 -2.97 -26.87
CA GLY A 385 -15.54 -1.72 -26.32
C GLY A 385 -15.98 -1.83 -24.86
N ARG A 386 -16.93 -0.96 -24.47
CA ARG A 386 -17.36 -0.78 -23.08
C ARG A 386 -17.97 -2.03 -22.44
N LEU A 387 -18.77 -2.78 -23.21
CA LEU A 387 -19.45 -3.98 -22.70
C LEU A 387 -18.44 -5.07 -22.35
N VAL A 388 -17.45 -5.30 -23.21
CA VAL A 388 -16.40 -6.28 -22.95
C VAL A 388 -15.54 -5.84 -21.76
N LEU A 389 -15.23 -4.55 -21.66
CA LEU A 389 -14.51 -4.01 -20.50
C LEU A 389 -15.32 -4.23 -19.20
N ALA A 390 -16.61 -3.91 -19.18
CA ALA A 390 -17.46 -4.12 -18.00
C ALA A 390 -17.58 -5.60 -17.64
N ALA A 391 -17.80 -6.48 -18.62
CA ALA A 391 -17.88 -7.93 -18.41
C ALA A 391 -16.56 -8.50 -17.87
N THR A 392 -15.42 -8.09 -18.42
CA THR A 392 -14.09 -8.51 -17.94
C THR A 392 -13.83 -7.99 -16.53
N THR A 393 -14.21 -6.74 -16.22
CA THR A 393 -14.12 -6.18 -14.87
C THR A 393 -14.91 -7.03 -13.88
N VAL A 394 -16.16 -7.40 -14.22
CA VAL A 394 -16.98 -8.29 -13.41
C VAL A 394 -16.31 -9.65 -13.21
N THR A 395 -15.86 -10.27 -14.29
CA THR A 395 -15.22 -11.60 -14.24
C THR A 395 -13.99 -11.60 -13.35
N VAL A 396 -13.06 -10.64 -13.56
CA VAL A 396 -11.80 -10.54 -12.80
C VAL A 396 -12.07 -10.22 -11.33
N GLY A 397 -12.99 -9.30 -11.05
CA GLY A 397 -13.31 -8.91 -9.67
C GLY A 397 -14.04 -10.01 -8.90
N PHE A 398 -15.01 -10.70 -9.51
CA PHE A 398 -15.67 -11.86 -8.89
C PHE A 398 -14.72 -13.03 -8.69
N PHE A 399 -13.76 -13.26 -9.60
CA PHE A 399 -12.69 -14.22 -9.39
C PHE A 399 -11.87 -13.85 -8.15
N GLY A 400 -11.48 -12.59 -8.00
CA GLY A 400 -10.78 -12.10 -6.80
C GLY A 400 -11.58 -12.32 -5.52
N ALA A 401 -12.87 -11.99 -5.52
CA ALA A 401 -13.76 -12.21 -4.38
C ALA A 401 -13.96 -13.70 -4.06
N ALA A 402 -14.09 -14.56 -5.08
CA ALA A 402 -14.24 -16.01 -4.92
C ALA A 402 -13.02 -16.65 -4.24
N LEU A 403 -11.82 -16.13 -4.46
CA LEU A 403 -10.59 -16.60 -3.79
C LEU A 403 -10.61 -16.34 -2.26
N CYS A 404 -11.48 -15.46 -1.77
CA CYS A 404 -11.68 -15.29 -0.34
C CYS A 404 -12.34 -16.52 0.32
N LEU A 405 -13.05 -17.38 -0.44
CA LEU A 405 -13.64 -18.62 0.09
C LEU A 405 -12.57 -19.64 0.52
N PRO A 406 -11.62 -20.05 -0.36
CA PRO A 406 -10.53 -20.91 0.08
C PRO A 406 -9.63 -20.22 1.11
N LEU A 407 -9.44 -18.90 1.04
CA LEU A 407 -8.70 -18.14 2.05
C LEU A 407 -9.35 -18.29 3.43
N ALA A 408 -10.68 -18.16 3.53
CA ALA A 408 -11.43 -18.35 4.78
C ALA A 408 -11.21 -19.74 5.38
N ARG A 409 -11.27 -20.79 4.55
CA ARG A 409 -11.03 -22.18 4.99
C ARG A 409 -9.63 -22.39 5.54
N VAL A 410 -8.61 -21.86 4.85
CA VAL A 410 -7.21 -22.00 5.27
C VAL A 410 -6.92 -21.18 6.54
N LEU A 411 -7.54 -20.01 6.71
CA LEU A 411 -7.43 -19.21 7.93
C LEU A 411 -8.10 -19.90 9.13
N ALA A 412 -9.29 -20.48 8.94
CA ALA A 412 -10.00 -21.23 9.98
C ALA A 412 -9.23 -22.48 10.42
N ALA A 413 -8.68 -23.25 9.47
CA ALA A 413 -7.87 -24.42 9.77
C ALA A 413 -6.62 -24.10 10.59
N ALA A 414 -6.00 -22.94 10.33
CA ALA A 414 -4.84 -22.47 11.09
C ALA A 414 -5.19 -22.04 12.54
N SER A 415 -6.44 -21.63 12.77
CA SER A 415 -6.93 -21.24 14.10
C SER A 415 -7.35 -22.46 14.96
N CYS A 416 -7.66 -23.60 14.33
CA CYS A 416 -8.05 -24.85 14.98
C CYS A 416 -6.91 -25.85 15.13
N GLY A 417 -5.65 -25.46 14.87
CA GLY A 417 -4.48 -26.33 15.09
C GLY A 417 -4.37 -26.74 16.57
N PRO A 418 -3.87 -27.96 16.89
CA PRO A 418 -3.98 -28.55 18.20
C PRO A 418 -3.38 -27.64 19.28
N LEU A 419 -4.22 -27.26 20.25
CA LEU A 419 -3.76 -26.87 21.57
C LEU A 419 -2.84 -28.01 22.03
N SER A 420 -1.53 -27.79 21.98
CA SER A 420 -0.53 -28.70 22.54
C SER A 420 -0.93 -28.97 23.99
N SER A 421 -1.48 -30.14 24.21
CA SER A 421 -1.67 -30.73 25.52
C SER A 421 -0.30 -30.96 26.16
N LYS A 422 0.30 -29.91 26.69
CA LYS A 422 1.23 -29.99 27.78
C LYS A 422 0.46 -29.73 29.07
N GLU A 423 -0.35 -30.72 29.48
CA GLU A 423 -0.59 -30.93 30.91
C GLU A 423 0.78 -31.16 31.55
N PRO A 424 1.15 -30.39 32.59
CA PRO A 424 2.28 -30.75 33.41
C PRO A 424 1.90 -32.05 34.13
N SER A 425 2.66 -33.11 33.87
CA SER A 425 2.58 -34.37 34.64
C SER A 425 2.66 -34.06 36.12
N ARG A 426 1.53 -34.24 36.81
CA ARG A 426 1.45 -34.39 38.27
C ARG A 426 2.00 -35.78 38.66
N ASP A 427 3.29 -35.95 38.64
CA ASP A 427 3.92 -37.09 39.28
C ASP A 427 5.36 -36.74 39.59
N SER A 428 5.58 -36.14 40.77
CA SER A 428 6.82 -36.25 41.56
C SER A 428 6.68 -35.50 42.90
N TYR A 429 5.75 -35.96 43.74
CA TYR A 429 5.85 -35.83 45.20
C TYR A 429 5.40 -37.14 45.79
N GLN A 430 6.32 -38.06 45.90
CA GLN A 430 6.42 -39.06 46.99
C GLN A 430 7.85 -39.10 47.48
#